data_f0887adefa008f3cd0a1157159d5bdef
#
_entry.id   f0887adefa008f3cd0a1157159d5bdef
#
_cell.length_a   1.000
_cell.length_b   1.000
_cell.length_c   1.000
_cell.angle_alpha   90.00
_cell.angle_beta   90.00
_cell.angle_gamma   90.00
#
_symmetry.space_group_name_H-M   'P 1'
#
loop_
_entity.id
_entity.type
_entity.pdbx_description
1 polymer ?
#
loop_
_entity_poly.entity_id
_entity_poly.type
_entity_poly.pdbx_seq_one_letter_code
_entity_poly.pdbx_strand_id
1 'polypeptide(L)'
;IIDTDEAAAKARGEAFAAGFRQMLESNDERTIKKGSGQALDQPGGQHGYSLGDDEFLIGSPAQVAEQIIDQCKRGGVGNFQVVFSGHQSLDELARAWELYGKGVIPLLNKA
;
A
#
# COMPACT_ATOMS: atom_id res chain seq x y z
N ILE A 1 5.83 -2.18 1.35
CA ILE A 1 7.21 -2.65 1.10
C ILE A 1 8.17 -1.93 2.03
N ILE A 2 8.83 -2.65 2.90
CA ILE A 2 9.80 -2.10 3.86
C ILE A 2 11.15 -2.81 3.65
N ASP A 3 12.21 -2.05 3.50
CA ASP A 3 13.57 -2.55 3.41
C ASP A 3 14.54 -1.57 4.09
N THR A 4 15.64 -2.08 4.62
CA THR A 4 16.71 -1.23 5.16
C THR A 4 17.45 -0.47 4.07
N ASP A 5 17.47 -0.99 2.84
CA ASP A 5 17.96 -0.31 1.65
C ASP A 5 16.80 0.46 0.99
N GLU A 6 16.85 1.78 1.06
CA GLU A 6 15.81 2.65 0.53
C GLU A 6 15.63 2.52 -0.98
N ALA A 7 16.72 2.35 -1.73
CA ALA A 7 16.65 2.17 -3.18
C ALA A 7 15.98 0.84 -3.55
N ALA A 8 16.31 -0.23 -2.84
CA ALA A 8 15.67 -1.53 -3.03
C ALA A 8 14.19 -1.49 -2.65
N ALA A 9 13.84 -0.83 -1.55
CA ALA A 9 12.45 -0.64 -1.13
C ALA A 9 11.66 0.11 -2.20
N LYS A 10 12.22 1.19 -2.72
CA LYS A 10 11.59 2.00 -3.77
C LYS A 10 11.34 1.20 -5.05
N ALA A 11 12.36 0.51 -5.55
CA ALA A 11 12.24 -0.29 -6.78
C ALA A 11 11.19 -1.40 -6.65
N ARG A 12 11.21 -2.14 -5.54
CA ARG A 12 10.22 -3.19 -5.26
C ARG A 12 8.82 -2.60 -5.05
N GLY A 13 8.73 -1.47 -4.39
CA GLY A 13 7.48 -0.79 -4.13
C GLY A 13 6.81 -0.28 -5.39
N GLU A 14 7.56 0.32 -6.30
CA GLU A 14 7.05 0.79 -7.59
C GLU A 14 6.53 -0.37 -8.43
N ALA A 15 7.26 -1.47 -8.51
CA ALA A 15 6.83 -2.67 -9.21
C ALA A 15 5.56 -3.27 -8.59
N PHE A 16 5.48 -3.32 -7.28
CA PHE A 16 4.31 -3.79 -6.54
C PHE A 16 3.08 -2.91 -6.81
N ALA A 17 3.23 -1.59 -6.71
CA ALA A 17 2.14 -0.65 -6.92
C ALA A 17 1.58 -0.75 -8.34
N ALA A 18 2.45 -0.85 -9.33
CA ALA A 18 2.05 -1.02 -10.73
C ALA A 18 1.27 -2.31 -10.93
N GLY A 19 1.75 -3.43 -10.38
CA GLY A 19 1.07 -4.73 -10.49
C GLY A 19 -0.29 -4.74 -9.79
N PHE A 20 -0.38 -4.11 -8.63
CA PHE A 20 -1.64 -4.03 -7.90
C PHE A 20 -2.70 -3.20 -8.63
N ARG A 21 -2.30 -2.04 -9.18
CA ARG A 21 -3.19 -1.21 -9.99
C ARG A 21 -3.68 -1.96 -11.23
N GLN A 22 -2.78 -2.67 -11.92
CA GLN A 22 -3.14 -3.48 -13.08
C GLN A 22 -4.14 -4.57 -12.71
N MET A 23 -3.97 -5.22 -11.57
CA MET A 23 -4.91 -6.24 -11.08
C MET A 23 -6.30 -5.65 -10.85
N LEU A 24 -6.41 -4.47 -10.24
CA LEU A 24 -7.68 -3.79 -10.04
C LEU A 24 -8.37 -3.44 -11.36
N GLU A 25 -7.64 -2.90 -12.31
CA GLU A 25 -8.16 -2.59 -13.65
C GLU A 25 -8.68 -3.85 -14.35
N SER A 26 -7.93 -4.95 -14.30
CA SER A 26 -8.34 -6.23 -14.88
C SER A 26 -9.60 -6.79 -14.23
N ASN A 27 -9.75 -6.63 -12.93
CA ASN A 27 -10.97 -7.05 -12.22
C ASN A 27 -12.18 -6.21 -12.63
N ASP A 28 -12.00 -4.91 -12.77
CA ASP A 28 -13.04 -4.00 -13.23
C ASP A 28 -13.48 -4.34 -14.65
N GLU A 29 -12.55 -4.58 -15.57
CA GLU A 29 -12.84 -5.00 -16.93
C GLU A 29 -13.63 -6.31 -16.98
N ARG A 30 -13.24 -7.29 -16.17
CA ARG A 30 -13.97 -8.55 -16.09
C ARG A 30 -15.39 -8.38 -15.60
N THR A 31 -15.61 -7.52 -14.66
CA THR A 31 -16.92 -7.20 -14.11
C THR A 31 -17.79 -6.52 -15.16
N ILE A 32 -17.23 -5.58 -15.92
CA ILE A 32 -17.91 -4.93 -17.04
C ILE A 32 -18.31 -5.96 -18.10
N LYS A 33 -17.37 -6.82 -18.50
CA LYS A 33 -17.61 -7.85 -19.53
C LYS A 33 -18.67 -8.87 -19.11
N LYS A 34 -18.85 -9.10 -17.84
CA LYS A 34 -19.89 -9.98 -17.30
C LYS A 34 -21.26 -9.31 -17.23
N GLY A 35 -21.38 -8.08 -17.68
CA GLY A 35 -22.66 -7.38 -17.71
C GLY A 35 -23.15 -7.00 -16.32
N SER A 36 -22.29 -6.60 -15.44
CA SER A 36 -22.66 -6.11 -14.12
C SER A 36 -23.58 -4.88 -14.15
N GLY A 37 -23.78 -4.30 -15.33
CA GLY A 37 -24.69 -3.19 -15.56
C GLY A 37 -24.31 -1.88 -14.93
N GLN A 38 -23.19 -1.82 -14.28
CA GLN A 38 -22.71 -0.58 -13.66
C GLN A 38 -21.75 0.12 -14.60
N ALA A 39 -22.21 1.21 -15.14
CA ALA A 39 -21.37 2.09 -15.92
C ALA A 39 -20.26 2.65 -15.06
N LEU A 40 -19.09 2.64 -15.58
CA LEU A 40 -17.91 2.93 -14.79
C LEU A 40 -17.17 4.11 -15.36
N ASP A 41 -17.90 5.21 -15.39
CA ASP A 41 -17.34 6.51 -15.77
C ASP A 41 -16.50 7.12 -14.66
N GLN A 42 -16.37 6.42 -13.54
CA GLN A 42 -15.66 6.91 -12.38
C GLN A 42 -14.20 6.43 -12.37
N PRO A 43 -13.25 7.28 -11.99
CA PRO A 43 -11.87 6.84 -11.75
C PRO A 43 -11.84 5.68 -10.75
N GLY A 44 -11.05 4.64 -11.04
CA GLY A 44 -10.98 3.47 -10.18
C GLY A 44 -12.02 2.39 -10.49
N GLY A 45 -12.76 2.50 -11.57
CA GLY A 45 -13.67 1.48 -12.05
C GLY A 45 -14.98 1.42 -11.28
N GLN A 46 -15.55 0.22 -11.19
CA GLN A 46 -16.93 0.03 -10.71
C GLN A 46 -17.16 0.45 -9.26
N HIS A 47 -16.13 0.61 -8.48
CA HIS A 47 -16.24 1.02 -7.09
C HIS A 47 -15.98 2.51 -6.88
N GLY A 48 -15.70 3.25 -7.93
CA GLY A 48 -15.28 4.64 -7.83
C GLY A 48 -13.98 4.79 -7.02
N TYR A 49 -13.19 3.74 -6.98
CA TYR A 49 -12.03 3.62 -6.13
C TYR A 49 -10.75 3.72 -6.95
N SER A 50 -9.91 4.67 -6.60
CA SER A 50 -8.61 4.88 -7.22
C SER A 50 -7.53 4.89 -6.15
N LEU A 51 -6.51 4.05 -6.33
CA LEU A 51 -5.37 4.03 -5.43
C LEU A 51 -4.40 5.16 -5.77
N GLY A 52 -4.27 6.11 -4.87
CA GLY A 52 -3.23 7.12 -4.94
C GLY A 52 -1.88 6.58 -4.46
N ASP A 53 -0.83 7.35 -4.68
CA ASP A 53 0.52 6.96 -4.25
C ASP A 53 0.63 6.87 -2.73
N ASP A 54 -0.17 7.65 -2.00
CA ASP A 54 -0.20 7.66 -0.54
C ASP A 54 -0.72 6.35 0.08
N GLU A 55 -1.39 5.53 -0.71
CA GLU A 55 -1.95 4.27 -0.22
C GLU A 55 -0.93 3.14 -0.16
N PHE A 56 0.24 3.35 -0.74
CA PHE A 56 1.35 2.41 -0.70
C PHE A 56 2.44 2.93 0.23
N LEU A 57 2.68 2.20 1.32
CA LEU A 57 3.77 2.50 2.23
C LEU A 57 5.04 1.81 1.74
N ILE A 58 5.98 2.61 1.29
CA ILE A 58 7.20 2.12 0.65
C ILE A 58 8.40 2.88 1.19
N GLY A 59 9.42 2.18 1.63
CA GLY A 59 10.64 2.80 2.07
C GLY A 59 11.38 2.05 3.17
N SER A 60 12.34 2.72 3.76
CA SER A 60 12.98 2.28 5.00
C SER A 60 12.00 2.39 6.19
N PRO A 61 12.29 1.73 7.32
CA PRO A 61 11.42 1.86 8.50
C PRO A 61 11.13 3.31 8.91
N ALA A 62 12.14 4.18 8.83
CA ALA A 62 11.98 5.60 9.14
C ALA A 62 11.04 6.30 8.15
N GLN A 63 11.22 6.07 6.86
CA GLN A 63 10.36 6.63 5.82
C GLN A 63 8.91 6.15 5.93
N VAL A 64 8.71 4.87 6.22
CA VAL A 64 7.36 4.32 6.42
C VAL A 64 6.70 4.94 7.66
N ALA A 65 7.44 5.11 8.76
CA ALA A 65 6.92 5.77 9.95
C ALA A 65 6.50 7.22 9.65
N GLU A 66 7.30 7.97 8.92
CA GLU A 66 6.97 9.34 8.50
C GLU A 66 5.70 9.38 7.64
N GLN A 67 5.57 8.47 6.69
CA GLN A 67 4.39 8.36 5.83
C GLN A 67 3.12 8.12 6.66
N ILE A 68 3.18 7.22 7.65
CA ILE A 68 2.06 6.93 8.53
C ILE A 68 1.71 8.16 9.40
N ILE A 69 2.70 8.78 10.01
CA ILE A 69 2.50 9.95 10.85
C ILE A 69 1.86 11.09 10.04
N ASP A 70 2.35 11.35 8.85
CA ASP A 70 1.82 12.37 7.96
C ASP A 70 0.36 12.10 7.59
N GLN A 71 0.03 10.87 7.21
CA GLN A 71 -1.34 10.49 6.88
C GLN A 71 -2.28 10.60 8.09
N CYS A 72 -1.84 10.18 9.27
CA CYS A 72 -2.62 10.31 10.49
C CYS A 72 -2.89 11.77 10.84
N LYS A 73 -1.89 12.64 10.71
CA LYS A 73 -2.05 14.07 10.96
C LYS A 73 -3.00 14.74 9.97
N ARG A 74 -2.85 14.41 8.69
CA ARG A 74 -3.72 14.96 7.64
C ARG A 74 -5.17 14.50 7.79
N GLY A 75 -5.37 13.24 8.17
CA GLY A 75 -6.69 12.65 8.36
C GLY A 75 -7.31 12.88 9.72
N GLY A 76 -6.56 13.36 10.71
CA GLY A 76 -7.03 13.53 12.08
C GLY A 76 -7.40 12.20 12.74
N VAL A 77 -6.69 11.10 12.42
CA VAL A 77 -6.99 9.76 12.92
C VAL A 77 -5.92 9.29 13.90
N GLY A 78 -6.35 8.52 14.90
CA GLY A 78 -5.48 7.92 15.91
C GLY A 78 -5.19 6.44 15.70
N ASN A 79 -5.93 5.79 14.81
CA ASN A 79 -5.73 4.39 14.46
C ASN A 79 -5.36 4.25 13.00
N PHE A 80 -4.36 3.42 12.74
CA PHE A 80 -3.87 3.16 11.38
C PHE A 80 -3.70 1.66 11.18
N GLN A 81 -4.37 1.11 10.19
CA GLN A 81 -4.28 -0.30 9.84
C GLN A 81 -3.38 -0.47 8.63
N VAL A 82 -2.36 -1.30 8.76
CA VAL A 82 -1.45 -1.64 7.66
C VAL A 82 -1.77 -3.04 7.16
N VAL A 83 -1.90 -3.16 5.86
CA VAL A 83 -2.08 -4.45 5.19
C VAL A 83 -0.79 -4.83 4.48
N PHE A 84 -0.28 -6.00 4.79
CA PHE A 84 0.87 -6.57 4.11
C PHE A 84 0.40 -7.41 2.94
N SER A 85 0.95 -7.15 1.77
CA SER A 85 0.46 -7.76 0.55
C SER A 85 0.91 -9.21 0.36
N GLY A 86 0.02 -10.02 -0.20
CA GLY A 86 0.29 -11.40 -0.61
C GLY A 86 1.14 -11.56 -1.87
N HIS A 87 1.62 -10.49 -2.48
CA HIS A 87 2.51 -10.56 -3.65
C HIS A 87 3.99 -10.68 -3.29
N GLN A 88 4.29 -10.79 -2.01
CA GLN A 88 5.62 -11.03 -1.51
C GLN A 88 5.78 -12.51 -1.11
N SER A 89 7.02 -13.02 -1.17
CA SER A 89 7.32 -14.35 -0.62
C SER A 89 7.11 -14.36 0.89
N LEU A 90 7.00 -15.57 1.48
CA LEU A 90 6.90 -15.69 2.94
C LEU A 90 8.11 -15.10 3.66
N ASP A 91 9.30 -15.28 3.11
CA ASP A 91 10.52 -14.70 3.69
C ASP A 91 10.52 -13.18 3.64
N GLU A 92 10.07 -12.60 2.52
CA GLU A 92 9.92 -11.16 2.39
C GLU A 92 8.88 -10.60 3.36
N LEU A 93 7.74 -11.28 3.51
CA LEU A 93 6.70 -10.90 4.46
C LEU A 93 7.19 -10.98 5.91
N ALA A 94 7.87 -12.06 6.28
CA ALA A 94 8.42 -12.22 7.62
C ALA A 94 9.43 -11.12 7.95
N ARG A 95 10.30 -10.78 6.99
CA ARG A 95 11.24 -9.68 7.14
C ARG A 95 10.54 -8.32 7.25
N ALA A 96 9.52 -8.10 6.43
CA ALA A 96 8.73 -6.86 6.49
C ALA A 96 8.04 -6.70 7.84
N TRP A 97 7.46 -7.75 8.39
CA TRP A 97 6.85 -7.73 9.72
C TRP A 97 7.88 -7.42 10.82
N GLU A 98 9.06 -8.02 10.73
CA GLU A 98 10.14 -7.76 11.68
C GLU A 98 10.59 -6.29 11.62
N LEU A 99 10.82 -5.78 10.42
CA LEU A 99 11.21 -4.38 10.22
C LEU A 99 10.12 -3.42 10.68
N TYR A 100 8.86 -3.76 10.46
CA TYR A 100 7.72 -2.97 10.94
C TYR A 100 7.66 -2.97 12.48
N GLY A 101 7.72 -4.13 13.09
CA GLY A 101 7.63 -4.26 14.54
C GLY A 101 8.81 -3.63 15.28
N LYS A 102 10.02 -3.81 14.78
CA LYS A 102 11.25 -3.33 15.44
C LYS A 102 11.68 -1.93 14.99
N GLY A 103 11.34 -1.54 13.78
CA GLY A 103 11.80 -0.29 13.17
C GLY A 103 10.75 0.79 13.03
N VAL A 104 9.51 0.43 12.73
CA VAL A 104 8.43 1.42 12.50
C VAL A 104 7.66 1.72 13.77
N ILE A 105 7.16 0.70 14.45
CA ILE A 105 6.31 0.88 15.65
C ILE A 105 6.98 1.73 16.73
N PRO A 106 8.26 1.54 17.08
CA PRO A 106 8.91 2.39 18.07
C PRO A 106 8.94 3.87 17.69
N LEU A 107 9.06 4.16 16.40
CA LEU A 107 9.04 5.55 15.91
C LEU A 107 7.65 6.15 15.98
N LEU A 108 6.61 5.37 15.70
CA LEU A 108 5.22 5.81 15.83
C LEU A 108 4.88 6.13 17.29
N ASN A 109 5.37 5.36 18.24
CA ASN A 109 5.13 5.57 19.67
C ASN A 109 5.79 6.82 20.23
N LYS A 110 6.78 7.37 19.53
CA LYS A 110 7.44 8.63 19.89
C LYS A 110 6.79 9.87 19.29
N ALA A 111 5.90 9.66 18.36
CA ALA A 111 5.27 10.75 17.61
C ALA A 111 4.12 11.42 18.41
#